data_5f822e1ecac50f7aa55cefb31bf5b576
#
_entry.id   5f822e1ecac50f7aa55cefb31bf5b576
#
_cell.length_a   1.000
_cell.length_b   1.000
_cell.length_c   1.000
_cell.angle_alpha   90.00
_cell.angle_beta   90.00
_cell.angle_gamma   90.00
#
_symmetry.space_group_name_H-M   'P 1'
#
loop_
_entity.id
_entity.type
_entity.pdbx_description
1 polymer ?
#
loop_
_entity_poly.entity_id
_entity_poly.type
_entity_poly.pdbx_seq_one_letter_code
_entity_poly.pdbx_strand_id
1 'polypeptide(L)'
;MKVNLHDNRALKVAMTALAGAVMAACGGSSNPTNDLPAGITPVSATVYPATTAGKGDTAATQDLLTGGIGKTGLGAATPAYADPANPTAAELRRNALYSNYRGILDYSVNGGYGSLYGPNVTAAGAVTTGEGLIPGREYVAVLDDGSGRKRTVIAVQVPDSFNQANPCVVLGASSGSRGVYGAIGTAGEWGLKKGCAVALTDAGKGVGLYDMMDDTVHKIDGTRATRTAAGSLNFFAANITDAARTAYNALFPNRLAIKQVHSQQNP
;
A
#
# COMPACT_ATOMS: atom_id res chain seq x y z
N MET A 1 2.83 -8.45 -26.67
CA MET A 1 2.12 -9.61 -26.09
C MET A 1 1.00 -9.06 -25.21
N LYS A 2 -0.28 -9.16 -25.63
CA LYS A 2 -1.41 -8.66 -24.83
C LYS A 2 -1.69 -9.68 -23.72
N VAL A 3 -1.34 -9.35 -22.49
CA VAL A 3 -1.68 -10.17 -21.32
C VAL A 3 -3.14 -9.91 -20.98
N ASN A 4 -3.95 -10.94 -21.05
CA ASN A 4 -5.38 -10.88 -20.77
C ASN A 4 -5.57 -10.76 -19.24
N LEU A 5 -6.06 -9.59 -18.77
CA LEU A 5 -6.20 -9.22 -17.37
C LEU A 5 -7.22 -10.07 -16.55
N HIS A 6 -7.85 -11.06 -17.17
CA HIS A 6 -8.83 -11.93 -16.51
C HIS A 6 -8.27 -13.28 -16.06
N ASP A 7 -6.99 -13.55 -16.27
CA ASP A 7 -6.42 -14.83 -15.85
C ASP A 7 -5.83 -14.73 -14.43
N ASN A 8 -6.62 -15.18 -13.45
CA ASN A 8 -6.19 -15.33 -12.05
C ASN A 8 -4.93 -16.22 -11.91
N ARG A 9 -4.54 -16.95 -12.94
CA ARG A 9 -3.32 -17.76 -12.95
C ARG A 9 -2.07 -16.91 -13.10
N ALA A 10 -2.12 -15.86 -13.93
CA ALA A 10 -0.98 -14.94 -14.09
C ALA A 10 -0.71 -14.15 -12.79
N LEU A 11 -1.76 -13.75 -12.07
CA LEU A 11 -1.65 -13.10 -10.77
C LEU A 11 -1.02 -14.04 -9.72
N LYS A 12 -1.49 -15.29 -9.66
CA LYS A 12 -0.93 -16.32 -8.77
C LYS A 12 0.55 -16.57 -9.05
N VAL A 13 0.95 -16.70 -10.30
CA VAL A 13 2.33 -16.96 -10.73
C VAL A 13 3.26 -15.80 -10.36
N ALA A 14 2.84 -14.56 -10.54
CA ALA A 14 3.70 -13.40 -10.23
C ALA A 14 3.92 -13.20 -8.73
N MET A 15 2.88 -13.40 -7.90
CA MET A 15 2.99 -13.28 -6.44
C MET A 15 3.78 -14.45 -5.83
N THR A 16 3.67 -15.65 -6.39
CA THR A 16 4.42 -16.83 -5.94
C THR A 16 5.89 -16.80 -6.30
N ALA A 17 6.25 -16.27 -7.46
CA ALA A 17 7.67 -16.11 -7.81
C ALA A 17 8.41 -15.19 -6.82
N LEU A 18 7.74 -14.15 -6.29
CA LEU A 18 8.32 -13.26 -5.29
C LEU A 18 8.34 -13.87 -3.89
N ALA A 19 7.26 -14.56 -3.47
CA ALA A 19 7.20 -15.24 -2.18
C ALA A 19 8.22 -16.40 -2.12
N GLY A 20 8.42 -17.12 -3.22
CA GLY A 20 9.40 -18.20 -3.32
C GLY A 20 10.84 -17.71 -3.18
N ALA A 21 11.19 -16.54 -3.72
CA ALA A 21 12.54 -15.99 -3.60
C ALA A 21 12.88 -15.57 -2.15
N VAL A 22 11.89 -15.12 -1.37
CA VAL A 22 12.07 -14.77 0.05
C VAL A 22 12.23 -16.00 0.94
N MET A 23 11.55 -17.11 0.61
CA MET A 23 11.61 -18.34 1.42
C MET A 23 12.86 -19.18 1.14
N ALA A 24 13.44 -19.12 -0.06
CA ALA A 24 14.70 -19.82 -0.39
C ALA A 24 15.92 -19.27 0.38
N ALA A 25 15.86 -18.03 0.86
CA ALA A 25 16.90 -17.44 1.70
C ALA A 25 16.95 -18.00 3.13
N CYS A 26 15.92 -18.77 3.56
CA CYS A 26 15.81 -19.33 4.91
C CYS A 26 16.11 -20.84 5.00
N GLY A 27 16.80 -21.42 4.04
CA GLY A 27 17.48 -22.73 4.21
C GLY A 27 16.60 -23.97 4.22
N GLY A 28 15.44 -23.99 3.56
CA GLY A 28 14.63 -25.19 3.38
C GLY A 28 14.85 -25.82 2.00
N SER A 29 15.23 -27.12 1.96
CA SER A 29 15.52 -27.89 0.74
C SER A 29 14.31 -28.43 0.00
N SER A 30 13.21 -27.67 -0.13
CA SER A 30 12.10 -28.01 -0.99
C SER A 30 12.04 -27.02 -2.16
N ASN A 31 11.87 -27.53 -3.39
CA ASN A 31 11.54 -26.67 -4.53
C ASN A 31 10.37 -25.75 -4.13
N PRO A 32 10.50 -24.42 -4.27
CA PRO A 32 9.42 -23.52 -3.92
C PRO A 32 8.21 -23.89 -4.80
N THR A 33 7.13 -24.30 -4.16
CA THR A 33 5.85 -24.42 -4.84
C THR A 33 5.40 -23.01 -5.23
N ASN A 34 4.86 -22.86 -6.45
CA ASN A 34 4.31 -21.58 -6.90
C ASN A 34 2.97 -21.23 -6.21
N ASP A 35 2.73 -21.77 -5.02
CA ASP A 35 1.51 -21.55 -4.26
C ASP A 35 1.69 -20.44 -3.25
N LEU A 36 0.67 -19.61 -3.08
CA LEU A 36 0.67 -18.63 -2.01
C LEU A 36 0.65 -19.33 -0.65
N PRO A 37 1.42 -18.87 0.33
CA PRO A 37 1.33 -19.39 1.69
C PRO A 37 -0.11 -19.33 2.23
N ALA A 38 -0.47 -20.27 3.08
CA ALA A 38 -1.79 -20.32 3.71
C ALA A 38 -2.08 -18.99 4.44
N GLY A 39 -3.32 -18.53 4.35
CA GLY A 39 -3.76 -17.27 4.95
C GLY A 39 -3.51 -16.02 4.10
N ILE A 40 -2.75 -16.10 3.00
CA ILE A 40 -2.56 -14.97 2.09
C ILE A 40 -3.65 -14.98 1.02
N THR A 41 -4.38 -13.88 0.95
CA THR A 41 -5.42 -13.63 -0.06
C THR A 41 -5.01 -12.47 -0.95
N PRO A 42 -4.87 -12.67 -2.29
CA PRO A 42 -4.64 -11.56 -3.22
C PRO A 42 -5.82 -10.59 -3.24
N VAL A 43 -5.53 -9.30 -3.25
CA VAL A 43 -6.54 -8.23 -3.35
C VAL A 43 -6.49 -7.57 -4.72
N SER A 44 -5.31 -7.15 -5.16
CA SER A 44 -5.14 -6.50 -6.47
C SER A 44 -3.77 -6.73 -7.08
N ALA A 45 -3.70 -6.55 -8.41
CA ALA A 45 -2.47 -6.44 -9.17
C ALA A 45 -2.64 -5.29 -10.17
N THR A 46 -1.87 -4.23 -10.00
CA THR A 46 -2.04 -3.00 -10.77
C THR A 46 -0.73 -2.63 -11.47
N VAL A 47 -0.83 -2.22 -12.74
CA VAL A 47 0.29 -1.67 -13.50
C VAL A 47 0.24 -0.15 -13.37
N TYR A 48 1.38 0.42 -13.03
CA TYR A 48 1.60 1.86 -12.94
C TYR A 48 2.64 2.27 -13.98
N PRO A 49 2.21 2.76 -15.15
CA PRO A 49 3.12 3.00 -16.29
C PRO A 49 3.97 4.25 -16.14
N ALA A 50 3.65 5.15 -15.22
CA ALA A 50 4.43 6.36 -14.92
C ALA A 50 4.74 7.22 -16.17
N THR A 51 3.78 7.34 -17.07
CA THR A 51 3.99 7.95 -18.39
C THR A 51 4.32 9.45 -18.31
N THR A 52 3.71 10.15 -17.37
CA THR A 52 3.95 11.59 -17.10
C THR A 52 3.62 11.91 -15.66
N ALA A 53 4.39 12.82 -15.05
CA ALA A 53 4.01 13.39 -13.76
C ALA A 53 2.74 14.22 -13.90
N GLY A 54 1.87 14.14 -12.90
CA GLY A 54 0.59 14.83 -12.94
C GLY A 54 -0.14 14.77 -11.60
N LYS A 55 -1.46 14.68 -11.66
CA LYS A 55 -2.28 14.62 -10.44
C LYS A 55 -2.31 13.25 -9.77
N GLY A 56 -1.94 12.17 -10.47
CA GLY A 56 -2.00 10.81 -9.96
C GLY A 56 -3.42 10.31 -9.64
N ASP A 57 -4.42 10.83 -10.35
CA ASP A 57 -5.84 10.55 -10.05
C ASP A 57 -6.31 9.17 -10.55
N THR A 58 -5.51 8.54 -11.42
CA THR A 58 -5.81 7.21 -11.98
C THR A 58 -4.57 6.33 -11.94
N ALA A 59 -4.73 5.01 -12.00
CA ALA A 59 -3.61 4.07 -12.08
C ALA A 59 -2.70 4.35 -13.30
N ALA A 60 -3.27 4.78 -14.42
CA ALA A 60 -2.51 5.10 -15.64
C ALA A 60 -1.55 6.30 -15.46
N THR A 61 -1.83 7.19 -14.54
CA THR A 61 -1.04 8.39 -14.24
C THR A 61 -0.18 8.24 -12.99
N GLN A 62 -0.22 7.09 -12.32
CA GLN A 62 0.56 6.80 -11.10
C GLN A 62 1.87 6.08 -11.42
N ASP A 63 2.76 6.12 -10.43
CA ASP A 63 4.00 5.38 -10.35
C ASP A 63 4.10 4.62 -9.00
N LEU A 64 5.17 3.88 -8.80
CA LEU A 64 5.36 3.08 -7.58
C LEU A 64 5.76 3.92 -6.37
N LEU A 65 6.50 5.00 -6.55
CA LEU A 65 7.11 5.77 -5.47
C LEU A 65 6.29 6.98 -5.04
N THR A 66 5.79 7.75 -5.99
CA THR A 66 5.22 9.08 -5.73
C THR A 66 3.70 9.15 -5.91
N GLY A 67 3.07 8.07 -6.39
CA GLY A 67 1.66 8.09 -6.77
C GLY A 67 1.39 8.98 -7.98
N GLY A 68 2.38 9.19 -8.84
CA GLY A 68 2.28 9.95 -10.09
C GLY A 68 2.53 11.45 -9.96
N ILE A 69 2.68 11.98 -8.74
CA ILE A 69 2.87 13.42 -8.53
C ILE A 69 4.33 13.87 -8.66
N GLY A 70 5.26 12.94 -8.63
CA GLY A 70 6.69 13.19 -8.78
C GLY A 70 7.32 14.01 -7.65
N LYS A 71 8.58 14.40 -7.85
CA LYS A 71 9.32 15.28 -6.93
C LYS A 71 8.57 16.57 -6.64
N THR A 72 8.07 17.22 -7.67
CA THR A 72 7.38 18.52 -7.54
C THR A 72 6.12 18.38 -6.69
N GLY A 73 5.29 17.37 -6.95
CA GLY A 73 4.06 17.15 -6.20
C GLY A 73 4.32 16.71 -4.76
N LEU A 74 5.36 15.91 -4.49
CA LEU A 74 5.75 15.58 -3.13
C LEU A 74 6.23 16.80 -2.34
N GLY A 75 6.83 17.78 -2.98
CA GLY A 75 7.25 19.04 -2.35
C GLY A 75 6.12 20.07 -2.20
N ALA A 76 4.99 19.86 -2.85
CA ALA A 76 3.84 20.79 -2.85
C ALA A 76 2.86 20.54 -1.69
N ALA A 77 1.74 21.28 -1.69
CA ALA A 77 0.63 21.05 -0.79
C ALA A 77 -0.02 19.68 -1.03
N THR A 78 -0.76 19.18 -0.03
CA THR A 78 -1.49 17.90 -0.11
C THR A 78 -2.39 17.87 -1.35
N PRO A 79 -2.28 16.83 -2.19
CA PRO A 79 -3.14 16.71 -3.36
C PRO A 79 -4.62 16.63 -2.96
N ALA A 80 -5.44 17.48 -3.57
CA ALA A 80 -6.87 17.48 -3.34
C ALA A 80 -7.54 16.25 -3.97
N TYR A 81 -8.65 15.82 -3.40
CA TYR A 81 -9.57 14.86 -4.01
C TYR A 81 -10.48 15.59 -5.01
N ALA A 82 -10.84 14.93 -6.11
CA ALA A 82 -11.83 15.47 -7.04
C ALA A 82 -13.21 15.58 -6.38
N ASP A 83 -13.61 14.54 -5.65
CA ASP A 83 -14.75 14.56 -4.74
C ASP A 83 -14.29 14.15 -3.34
N PRO A 84 -14.14 15.11 -2.40
CA PRO A 84 -13.71 14.80 -1.03
C PRO A 84 -14.69 13.90 -0.26
N ALA A 85 -15.96 13.83 -0.67
CA ALA A 85 -16.95 12.97 -0.03
C ALA A 85 -16.82 11.51 -0.50
N ASN A 86 -16.33 11.30 -1.74
CA ASN A 86 -16.21 9.98 -2.36
C ASN A 86 -14.85 9.85 -3.11
N PRO A 87 -13.72 9.89 -2.41
CA PRO A 87 -12.43 9.78 -3.04
C PRO A 87 -12.24 8.41 -3.70
N THR A 88 -11.61 8.38 -4.86
CA THR A 88 -11.29 7.14 -5.56
C THR A 88 -10.14 6.38 -4.88
N ALA A 89 -10.04 5.07 -5.11
CA ALA A 89 -8.93 4.27 -4.61
C ALA A 89 -7.55 4.79 -5.09
N ALA A 90 -7.49 5.29 -6.32
CA ALA A 90 -6.26 5.88 -6.87
C ALA A 90 -5.85 7.16 -6.13
N GLU A 91 -6.79 8.06 -5.87
CA GLU A 91 -6.53 9.28 -5.10
C GLU A 91 -6.13 8.97 -3.65
N LEU A 92 -6.77 7.99 -3.02
CA LEU A 92 -6.42 7.53 -1.68
C LEU A 92 -5.01 6.94 -1.62
N ARG A 93 -4.63 6.11 -2.61
CA ARG A 93 -3.27 5.59 -2.72
C ARG A 93 -2.25 6.70 -2.91
N ARG A 94 -2.48 7.63 -3.83
CA ARG A 94 -1.64 8.82 -4.04
C ARG A 94 -1.42 9.59 -2.74
N ASN A 95 -2.48 9.89 -2.02
CA ASN A 95 -2.40 10.65 -0.77
C ASN A 95 -1.75 9.85 0.36
N ALA A 96 -1.90 8.52 0.38
CA ALA A 96 -1.18 7.65 1.31
C ALA A 96 0.33 7.65 1.03
N LEU A 97 0.76 7.56 -0.22
CA LEU A 97 2.17 7.68 -0.61
C LEU A 97 2.73 9.07 -0.25
N TYR A 98 2.02 10.15 -0.61
CA TYR A 98 2.39 11.52 -0.26
C TYR A 98 2.61 11.69 1.25
N SER A 99 1.65 11.29 2.06
CA SER A 99 1.71 11.48 3.51
C SER A 99 2.81 10.63 4.15
N ASN A 100 2.99 9.41 3.69
CA ASN A 100 4.00 8.50 4.23
C ASN A 100 5.42 8.89 3.83
N TYR A 101 5.62 9.34 2.60
CA TYR A 101 6.91 9.83 2.12
C TYR A 101 7.37 11.03 2.95
N ARG A 102 6.50 12.02 3.13
CA ARG A 102 6.78 13.26 3.87
C ARG A 102 6.81 13.11 5.38
N GLY A 103 6.27 12.01 5.91
CA GLY A 103 6.14 11.81 7.35
C GLY A 103 7.44 11.61 8.11
N ILE A 104 8.56 11.33 7.42
CA ILE A 104 9.87 11.04 8.01
C ILE A 104 11.02 11.73 7.29
N LEU A 105 10.79 12.35 6.15
CA LEU A 105 11.82 13.05 5.38
C LEU A 105 11.56 14.56 5.42
N ASP A 106 12.63 15.32 5.57
CA ASP A 106 12.56 16.77 5.39
C ASP A 106 12.53 17.09 3.89
N TYR A 107 11.36 17.45 3.39
CA TYR A 107 11.13 17.78 1.98
C TYR A 107 11.45 19.24 1.63
N SER A 108 12.08 19.98 2.54
CA SER A 108 12.58 21.32 2.26
C SER A 108 13.91 21.29 1.50
N VAL A 109 14.20 22.35 0.77
CA VAL A 109 15.47 22.51 0.07
C VAL A 109 16.64 22.52 1.06
N ASN A 110 16.44 23.09 2.23
CA ASN A 110 17.47 23.16 3.29
C ASN A 110 17.75 21.77 3.89
N GLY A 111 16.76 20.87 3.90
CA GLY A 111 16.93 19.47 4.30
C GLY A 111 17.64 18.61 3.25
N GLY A 112 17.89 19.13 2.05
CA GLY A 112 18.55 18.42 0.96
C GLY A 112 17.59 17.71 0.01
N TYR A 113 16.28 17.95 0.11
CA TYR A 113 15.31 17.39 -0.81
C TYR A 113 15.56 17.88 -2.25
N GLY A 114 15.63 16.94 -3.16
CA GLY A 114 15.92 17.20 -4.58
C GLY A 114 17.40 17.40 -4.93
N SER A 115 18.29 17.37 -3.92
CA SER A 115 19.73 17.49 -4.11
C SER A 115 20.55 16.36 -3.48
N LEU A 116 20.22 15.96 -2.25
CA LEU A 116 20.87 14.84 -1.55
C LEU A 116 20.00 13.57 -1.62
N TYR A 117 18.70 13.72 -1.60
CA TYR A 117 17.71 12.67 -1.72
C TYR A 117 16.43 13.22 -2.37
N GLY A 118 15.49 12.37 -2.64
CA GLY A 118 14.25 12.72 -3.33
C GLY A 118 14.09 11.97 -4.65
N PRO A 119 12.89 11.89 -5.22
CA PRO A 119 12.63 11.05 -6.39
C PRO A 119 13.58 11.30 -7.56
N ASN A 120 13.97 12.55 -7.79
CA ASN A 120 14.89 12.96 -8.86
C ASN A 120 16.37 12.65 -8.61
N VAL A 121 16.74 12.16 -7.43
CA VAL A 121 18.11 11.74 -7.13
C VAL A 121 18.23 10.25 -7.44
N THR A 122 19.16 9.89 -8.32
CA THR A 122 19.35 8.50 -8.75
C THR A 122 19.90 7.61 -7.64
N ALA A 123 19.88 6.29 -7.85
CA ALA A 123 20.51 5.33 -6.95
C ALA A 123 22.03 5.52 -6.78
N ALA A 124 22.69 6.23 -7.69
CA ALA A 124 24.10 6.60 -7.63
C ALA A 124 24.34 7.98 -7.00
N GLY A 125 23.29 8.67 -6.54
CA GLY A 125 23.38 10.01 -5.96
C GLY A 125 23.41 11.16 -6.98
N ALA A 126 23.24 10.88 -8.27
CA ALA A 126 23.20 11.93 -9.29
C ALA A 126 21.84 12.64 -9.29
N VAL A 127 21.87 13.97 -9.30
CA VAL A 127 20.66 14.80 -9.40
C VAL A 127 20.22 14.89 -10.87
N THR A 128 18.93 14.64 -11.10
CA THR A 128 18.32 14.81 -12.44
C THR A 128 17.31 15.95 -12.43
N THR A 129 16.91 16.39 -13.63
CA THR A 129 15.84 17.38 -13.82
C THR A 129 14.44 16.74 -13.87
N GLY A 130 14.36 15.41 -13.88
CA GLY A 130 13.11 14.68 -13.97
C GLY A 130 12.34 14.61 -12.65
N GLU A 131 11.10 14.16 -12.73
CA GLU A 131 10.20 13.98 -11.57
C GLU A 131 10.47 12.70 -10.77
N GLY A 132 11.32 11.83 -11.27
CA GLY A 132 11.73 10.57 -10.57
C GLY A 132 10.62 9.54 -10.48
N LEU A 133 9.74 9.48 -11.49
CA LEU A 133 8.68 8.48 -11.55
C LEU A 133 9.26 7.09 -11.81
N ILE A 134 8.77 6.09 -11.10
CA ILE A 134 9.21 4.70 -11.22
C ILE A 134 8.04 3.85 -11.71
N PRO A 135 8.04 3.45 -13.01
CA PRO A 135 7.03 2.55 -13.54
C PRO A 135 7.19 1.13 -13.00
N GLY A 136 6.10 0.39 -12.96
CA GLY A 136 6.13 -1.00 -12.53
C GLY A 136 4.77 -1.57 -12.17
N ARG A 137 4.79 -2.62 -11.36
CA ARG A 137 3.59 -3.31 -10.89
C ARG A 137 3.55 -3.35 -9.37
N GLU A 138 2.34 -3.25 -8.84
CA GLU A 138 2.07 -3.41 -7.42
C GLU A 138 1.04 -4.51 -7.21
N TYR A 139 1.36 -5.39 -6.29
CA TYR A 139 0.50 -6.49 -5.85
C TYR A 139 0.12 -6.22 -4.40
N VAL A 140 -1.17 -6.21 -4.12
CA VAL A 140 -1.68 -6.07 -2.75
C VAL A 140 -2.32 -7.38 -2.31
N ALA A 141 -2.00 -7.81 -1.11
CA ALA A 141 -2.55 -9.00 -0.49
C ALA A 141 -2.83 -8.75 0.99
N VAL A 142 -3.65 -9.61 1.56
CA VAL A 142 -3.95 -9.64 2.98
C VAL A 142 -3.51 -11.00 3.54
N LEU A 143 -2.75 -10.96 4.62
CA LEU A 143 -2.52 -12.11 5.48
C LEU A 143 -3.56 -12.07 6.60
N ASP A 144 -4.35 -13.14 6.74
CA ASP A 144 -5.37 -13.29 7.77
C ASP A 144 -5.28 -14.72 8.34
N ASP A 145 -5.37 -14.86 9.65
CA ASP A 145 -5.39 -16.16 10.32
C ASP A 145 -6.77 -16.85 10.31
N GLY A 146 -7.72 -16.28 9.57
CA GLY A 146 -9.12 -16.75 9.50
C GLY A 146 -10.01 -16.23 10.62
N SER A 147 -9.45 -15.59 11.65
CA SER A 147 -10.24 -15.00 12.73
C SER A 147 -10.92 -13.69 12.35
N GLY A 148 -10.43 -13.03 11.30
CA GLY A 148 -10.80 -11.67 10.94
C GLY A 148 -10.30 -10.61 11.92
N ARG A 149 -9.49 -10.98 12.90
CA ARG A 149 -8.94 -10.09 13.93
C ARG A 149 -7.50 -9.69 13.67
N LYS A 150 -6.75 -10.57 13.01
CA LYS A 150 -5.32 -10.40 12.74
C LYS A 150 -5.09 -10.28 11.24
N ARG A 151 -5.31 -9.08 10.74
CA ARG A 151 -5.10 -8.77 9.32
C ARG A 151 -3.85 -7.95 9.15
N THR A 152 -3.01 -8.39 8.22
CA THR A 152 -1.82 -7.66 7.79
C THR A 152 -1.93 -7.39 6.31
N VAL A 153 -1.84 -6.13 5.92
CA VAL A 153 -1.79 -5.74 4.52
C VAL A 153 -0.34 -5.80 4.05
N ILE A 154 -0.15 -6.43 2.89
CA ILE A 154 1.14 -6.56 2.21
C ILE A 154 1.00 -5.92 0.84
N ALA A 155 1.96 -5.07 0.46
CA ALA A 155 2.10 -4.56 -0.89
C ALA A 155 3.48 -4.91 -1.43
N VAL A 156 3.53 -5.53 -2.60
CA VAL A 156 4.78 -5.86 -3.28
C VAL A 156 4.87 -5.01 -4.54
N GLN A 157 5.87 -4.13 -4.58
CA GLN A 157 6.17 -3.26 -5.70
C GLN A 157 7.34 -3.84 -6.50
N VAL A 158 7.14 -4.05 -7.81
CA VAL A 158 8.16 -4.56 -8.72
C VAL A 158 8.36 -3.53 -9.82
N PRO A 159 9.48 -2.77 -9.80
CA PRO A 159 9.75 -1.80 -10.85
C PRO A 159 10.05 -2.50 -12.19
N ASP A 160 9.78 -1.82 -13.30
CA ASP A 160 10.09 -2.37 -14.63
C ASP A 160 11.59 -2.62 -14.85
N SER A 161 12.43 -1.97 -14.05
CA SER A 161 13.89 -2.18 -14.00
C SER A 161 14.33 -3.41 -13.20
N PHE A 162 13.39 -4.20 -12.63
CA PHE A 162 13.71 -5.38 -11.83
C PHE A 162 14.44 -6.45 -12.67
N ASN A 163 15.64 -6.83 -12.21
CA ASN A 163 16.44 -7.83 -12.92
C ASN A 163 16.19 -9.24 -12.35
N GLN A 164 15.47 -10.06 -13.11
CA GLN A 164 15.18 -11.44 -12.72
C GLN A 164 16.41 -12.36 -12.70
N ALA A 165 17.46 -12.03 -13.44
CA ALA A 165 18.69 -12.83 -13.46
C ALA A 165 19.56 -12.56 -12.22
N ASN A 166 19.40 -11.40 -11.59
CA ASN A 166 20.10 -11.04 -10.35
C ASN A 166 19.09 -10.32 -9.42
N PRO A 167 18.14 -11.07 -8.84
CA PRO A 167 17.04 -10.49 -8.10
C PRO A 167 17.49 -9.94 -6.75
N CYS A 168 16.93 -8.80 -6.36
CA CYS A 168 17.01 -8.28 -5.02
C CYS A 168 15.62 -7.92 -4.48
N VAL A 169 15.41 -8.13 -3.18
CA VAL A 169 14.17 -7.81 -2.48
C VAL A 169 14.50 -6.97 -1.26
N VAL A 170 13.76 -5.86 -1.09
CA VAL A 170 13.85 -5.00 0.09
C VAL A 170 12.55 -5.14 0.88
N LEU A 171 12.67 -5.40 2.18
CA LEU A 171 11.54 -5.52 3.08
C LEU A 171 11.37 -4.22 3.88
N GLY A 172 10.15 -3.70 3.92
CA GLY A 172 9.81 -2.48 4.65
C GLY A 172 8.57 -2.66 5.50
N ALA A 173 8.73 -2.89 6.80
CA ALA A 173 7.62 -2.88 7.74
C ALA A 173 7.27 -1.43 8.15
N SER A 174 5.99 -1.13 8.27
CA SER A 174 5.52 0.16 8.77
C SER A 174 5.94 0.36 10.23
N SER A 175 6.47 1.53 10.53
CA SER A 175 6.97 1.91 11.86
C SER A 175 5.86 2.35 12.83
N GLY A 176 4.64 2.02 12.59
CA GLY A 176 3.49 2.43 13.40
C GLY A 176 2.20 2.32 12.60
N SER A 177 1.17 3.04 13.00
CA SER A 177 -0.14 3.02 12.33
C SER A 177 -0.15 3.89 11.06
N ARG A 178 0.82 3.69 10.16
CA ARG A 178 1.00 4.46 8.94
C ARG A 178 0.50 3.74 7.69
N GLY A 179 -0.05 2.55 7.87
CA GLY A 179 -0.50 1.70 6.78
C GLY A 179 0.63 1.05 5.99
N VAL A 180 0.28 0.39 4.90
CA VAL A 180 1.21 -0.44 4.13
C VAL A 180 2.37 0.35 3.51
N TYR A 181 2.16 1.63 3.19
CA TYR A 181 3.20 2.50 2.63
C TYR A 181 4.08 3.19 3.67
N GLY A 182 4.00 2.79 4.95
CA GLY A 182 4.72 3.45 6.04
C GLY A 182 6.24 3.54 5.88
N ALA A 183 6.84 2.65 5.09
CA ALA A 183 8.27 2.62 4.82
C ALA A 183 8.64 3.08 3.39
N ILE A 184 7.72 3.73 2.66
CA ILE A 184 7.96 4.12 1.26
C ILE A 184 9.12 5.11 1.09
N GLY A 185 9.23 6.09 1.96
CA GLY A 185 10.30 7.11 1.91
C GLY A 185 11.65 6.63 2.43
N THR A 186 11.71 5.47 3.09
CA THR A 186 12.95 4.86 3.59
C THR A 186 13.38 3.67 2.74
N ALA A 187 12.80 2.51 3.00
CA ALA A 187 13.12 1.27 2.29
C ALA A 187 12.61 1.30 0.83
N GLY A 188 11.42 1.87 0.59
CA GLY A 188 10.79 1.89 -0.72
C GLY A 188 11.60 2.67 -1.76
N GLU A 189 11.91 3.93 -1.49
CA GLU A 189 12.67 4.77 -2.43
C GLU A 189 14.00 4.14 -2.80
N TRP A 190 14.76 3.72 -1.80
CA TRP A 190 16.06 3.12 -2.04
C TRP A 190 15.96 1.82 -2.86
N GLY A 191 15.04 0.93 -2.48
CA GLY A 191 14.86 -0.36 -3.15
C GLY A 191 14.42 -0.21 -4.61
N LEU A 192 13.39 0.59 -4.85
CA LEU A 192 12.86 0.83 -6.19
C LEU A 192 13.90 1.44 -7.13
N LYS A 193 14.68 2.41 -6.66
CA LYS A 193 15.76 3.05 -7.44
C LYS A 193 16.90 2.10 -7.76
N LYS A 194 17.15 1.09 -6.93
CA LYS A 194 18.13 0.03 -7.17
C LYS A 194 17.61 -1.07 -8.10
N GLY A 195 16.35 -0.98 -8.55
CA GLY A 195 15.72 -2.05 -9.35
C GLY A 195 15.36 -3.28 -8.53
N CYS A 196 15.27 -3.17 -7.22
CA CYS A 196 14.81 -4.25 -6.35
C CYS A 196 13.28 -4.31 -6.31
N ALA A 197 12.72 -5.49 -6.11
CA ALA A 197 11.35 -5.59 -5.62
C ALA A 197 11.29 -5.08 -4.17
N VAL A 198 10.22 -4.36 -3.84
CA VAL A 198 10.01 -3.83 -2.48
C VAL A 198 8.75 -4.44 -1.90
N ALA A 199 8.88 -5.18 -0.81
CA ALA A 199 7.76 -5.75 -0.07
C ALA A 199 7.50 -4.94 1.19
N LEU A 200 6.37 -4.25 1.19
CA LEU A 200 5.90 -3.38 2.26
C LEU A 200 4.81 -4.09 3.07
N THR A 201 4.73 -3.79 4.35
CA THR A 201 3.65 -4.29 5.20
C THR A 201 3.24 -3.25 6.24
N ASP A 202 1.95 -3.23 6.59
CA ASP A 202 1.43 -2.43 7.71
C ASP A 202 1.76 -3.05 9.08
N ALA A 203 2.45 -4.19 9.09
CA ALA A 203 2.76 -4.96 10.29
C ALA A 203 1.51 -5.29 11.15
N GLY A 204 0.34 -5.37 10.51
CA GLY A 204 -0.95 -5.62 11.13
C GLY A 204 -1.47 -4.49 12.02
N LYS A 205 -0.87 -3.31 11.96
CA LYS A 205 -1.31 -2.16 12.77
C LYS A 205 -2.48 -1.41 12.17
N GLY A 206 -2.63 -1.48 10.85
CA GLY A 206 -3.72 -0.89 10.10
C GLY A 206 -3.83 0.64 10.21
N VAL A 207 -4.71 1.19 9.41
CA VAL A 207 -5.12 2.62 9.46
C VAL A 207 -6.63 2.76 9.19
N GLY A 208 -7.36 1.64 9.23
CA GLY A 208 -8.78 1.61 8.92
C GLY A 208 -9.64 2.20 10.03
N LEU A 209 -10.81 2.68 9.64
CA LEU A 209 -11.85 3.15 10.54
C LEU A 209 -13.08 2.26 10.40
N TYR A 210 -13.74 2.05 11.52
CA TYR A 210 -15.10 1.52 11.56
C TYR A 210 -16.00 2.57 12.19
N ASP A 211 -16.94 3.08 11.39
CA ASP A 211 -17.99 3.98 11.86
C ASP A 211 -19.19 3.17 12.32
N MET A 212 -19.39 3.14 13.64
CA MET A 212 -20.48 2.38 14.23
C MET A 212 -21.85 3.04 14.10
N MET A 213 -21.92 4.30 13.67
CA MET A 213 -23.20 4.99 13.49
C MET A 213 -23.92 4.50 12.23
N ASP A 214 -23.21 4.42 11.13
CA ASP A 214 -23.74 4.03 9.83
C ASP A 214 -23.30 2.63 9.37
N ASP A 215 -22.58 1.89 10.23
CA ASP A 215 -22.03 0.55 9.96
C ASP A 215 -21.12 0.52 8.73
N THR A 216 -20.30 1.57 8.55
CA THR A 216 -19.35 1.63 7.45
C THR A 216 -17.91 1.40 7.89
N VAL A 217 -17.13 0.81 7.00
CA VAL A 217 -15.71 0.49 7.21
C VAL A 217 -14.87 0.98 6.05
N HIS A 218 -13.57 1.18 6.28
CA HIS A 218 -12.63 1.31 5.19
C HIS A 218 -12.28 -0.08 4.62
N LYS A 219 -12.22 -0.16 3.31
CA LYS A 219 -11.67 -1.32 2.60
C LYS A 219 -10.15 -1.22 2.48
N ILE A 220 -9.53 -2.30 2.05
CA ILE A 220 -8.06 -2.38 1.84
C ILE A 220 -7.56 -1.29 0.87
N ASP A 221 -8.35 -0.89 -0.11
CA ASP A 221 -8.06 0.20 -1.04
C ASP A 221 -8.33 1.62 -0.48
N GLY A 222 -8.76 1.70 0.78
CA GLY A 222 -9.07 2.94 1.47
C GLY A 222 -10.50 3.45 1.25
N THR A 223 -11.25 2.95 0.25
CA THR A 223 -12.62 3.41 0.02
C THR A 223 -13.57 2.89 1.09
N ARG A 224 -14.69 3.59 1.30
CA ARG A 224 -15.70 3.22 2.31
C ARG A 224 -16.82 2.36 1.72
N ALA A 225 -17.29 1.42 2.52
CA ALA A 225 -18.49 0.62 2.23
C ALA A 225 -19.16 0.22 3.54
N THR A 226 -20.40 -0.24 3.49
CA THR A 226 -21.00 -0.91 4.65
C THR A 226 -20.18 -2.14 5.02
N ARG A 227 -20.13 -2.51 6.29
CA ARG A 227 -19.41 -3.68 6.77
C ARG A 227 -19.78 -4.95 5.99
N THR A 228 -21.07 -5.13 5.70
CA THR A 228 -21.57 -6.26 4.92
C THR A 228 -21.07 -6.22 3.46
N ALA A 229 -21.12 -5.06 2.81
CA ALA A 229 -20.66 -4.92 1.43
C ALA A 229 -19.14 -5.02 1.29
N ALA A 230 -18.39 -4.56 2.30
CA ALA A 230 -16.93 -4.70 2.33
C ALA A 230 -16.48 -6.17 2.49
N GLY A 231 -17.24 -6.96 3.26
CA GLY A 231 -16.95 -8.38 3.47
C GLY A 231 -15.50 -8.61 3.88
N SER A 232 -14.82 -9.53 3.18
CA SER A 232 -13.40 -9.84 3.40
C SER A 232 -12.42 -8.76 2.99
N LEU A 233 -12.87 -7.73 2.28
CA LEU A 233 -12.05 -6.59 1.85
C LEU A 233 -12.03 -5.46 2.88
N ASN A 234 -12.78 -5.55 4.00
CA ASN A 234 -12.69 -4.55 5.03
C ASN A 234 -11.26 -4.51 5.62
N PHE A 235 -10.80 -3.32 5.99
CA PHE A 235 -9.44 -3.12 6.50
C PHE A 235 -9.22 -3.82 7.84
N PHE A 236 -10.22 -3.84 8.69
CA PHE A 236 -10.26 -4.65 9.92
C PHE A 236 -11.70 -5.11 10.20
N ALA A 237 -11.84 -6.26 10.80
CA ALA A 237 -13.13 -6.77 11.23
C ALA A 237 -13.36 -6.43 12.70
N ALA A 238 -14.23 -5.47 12.97
CA ALA A 238 -14.78 -5.33 14.30
C ALA A 238 -15.83 -6.44 14.49
N ASN A 239 -15.54 -7.44 15.30
CA ASN A 239 -16.51 -8.49 15.66
C ASN A 239 -17.56 -7.94 16.65
N ILE A 240 -18.23 -6.87 16.25
CA ILE A 240 -19.32 -6.26 17.01
C ILE A 240 -20.62 -6.76 16.39
N THR A 241 -21.46 -7.38 17.21
CA THR A 241 -22.80 -7.76 16.79
C THR A 241 -23.67 -6.51 16.57
N ASP A 242 -24.69 -6.61 15.72
CA ASP A 242 -25.61 -5.48 15.48
C ASP A 242 -26.32 -5.06 16.77
N ALA A 243 -26.65 -6.01 17.65
CA ALA A 243 -27.23 -5.73 18.96
C ALA A 243 -26.27 -4.92 19.85
N ALA A 244 -24.98 -5.31 19.92
CA ALA A 244 -23.99 -4.58 20.68
C ALA A 244 -23.73 -3.19 20.10
N ARG A 245 -23.69 -3.05 18.77
CA ARG A 245 -23.56 -1.77 18.06
C ARG A 245 -24.74 -0.84 18.39
N THR A 246 -25.96 -1.36 18.30
CA THR A 246 -27.19 -0.62 18.61
C THR A 246 -27.20 -0.15 20.07
N ALA A 247 -26.87 -1.04 21.00
CA ALA A 247 -26.81 -0.69 22.43
C ALA A 247 -25.74 0.39 22.71
N TYR A 248 -24.55 0.28 22.10
CA TYR A 248 -23.52 1.29 22.23
C TYR A 248 -23.96 2.65 21.65
N ASN A 249 -24.61 2.66 20.50
CA ASN A 249 -25.11 3.88 19.87
C ASN A 249 -26.20 4.57 20.72
N ALA A 250 -27.06 3.78 21.37
CA ALA A 250 -28.08 4.32 22.28
C ALA A 250 -27.48 4.99 23.53
N LEU A 251 -26.36 4.45 24.05
CA LEU A 251 -25.66 5.03 25.21
C LEU A 251 -24.92 6.34 24.86
N PHE A 252 -24.54 6.53 23.62
CA PHE A 252 -23.71 7.66 23.18
C PHE A 252 -24.30 8.34 21.94
N PRO A 253 -25.50 8.88 21.98
CA PRO A 253 -26.20 9.39 20.78
C PRO A 253 -25.54 10.62 20.15
N ASN A 254 -24.80 11.41 20.94
CA ASN A 254 -24.19 12.66 20.50
C ASN A 254 -22.67 12.55 20.28
N ARG A 255 -22.10 11.34 20.23
CA ARG A 255 -20.68 11.19 19.99
C ARG A 255 -20.31 11.49 18.55
N LEU A 256 -19.08 11.92 18.33
CA LEU A 256 -18.48 11.87 17.00
C LEU A 256 -18.40 10.40 16.55
N ALA A 257 -18.89 10.15 15.36
CA ALA A 257 -19.17 8.83 14.84
C ALA A 257 -17.92 7.95 14.61
N ILE A 258 -16.72 8.54 14.55
CA ILE A 258 -15.53 7.85 14.09
C ILE A 258 -14.78 7.25 15.26
N LYS A 259 -14.61 5.92 15.24
CA LYS A 259 -13.65 5.21 16.10
C LYS A 259 -12.62 4.51 15.24
N GLN A 260 -11.38 4.90 15.44
CA GLN A 260 -10.25 4.16 14.89
C GLN A 260 -10.02 2.91 15.75
N VAL A 261 -10.00 1.76 15.12
CA VAL A 261 -9.72 0.48 15.78
C VAL A 261 -8.66 -0.24 14.95
N HIS A 262 -7.61 -0.71 15.61
CA HIS A 262 -6.57 -1.49 14.97
C HIS A 262 -6.92 -2.97 14.97
N SER A 263 -6.65 -3.64 13.85
CA SER A 263 -6.94 -5.06 13.68
C SER A 263 -6.18 -5.97 14.65
N GLN A 264 -5.08 -5.51 15.21
CA GLN A 264 -4.22 -6.30 16.11
C GLN A 264 -4.26 -5.91 17.59
N GLN A 265 -5.11 -5.00 17.99
CA GLN A 265 -5.16 -4.55 19.39
C GLN A 265 -6.08 -5.38 20.28
N ASN A 266 -6.36 -6.62 19.96
CA ASN A 266 -6.97 -7.53 20.91
C ASN A 266 -5.93 -8.56 21.35
N PRO A 267 -5.61 -8.62 22.65
CA PRO A 267 -4.83 -9.69 23.24
C PRO A 267 -5.51 -11.04 23.11
#